data_56e09fd26ecd4915e6fcbe2cbe090ae5
#
_entry.id   56e09fd26ecd4915e6fcbe2cbe090ae5
#
_cell.length_a   1.000
_cell.length_b   1.000
_cell.length_c   1.000
_cell.angle_alpha   90.00
_cell.angle_beta   90.00
_cell.angle_gamma   90.00
#
_symmetry.space_group_name_H-M   'P 1'
#
loop_
_entity.id
_entity.type
_entity.pdbx_description
1 polymer ?
#
loop_
_entity_poly.entity_id
_entity_poly.type
_entity_poly.pdbx_seq_one_letter_code
_entity_poly.pdbx_strand_id
1 'polypeptide(L)'
;ALRLEGVVKHTSLEYCSRLSEYFGAQIYLKREDQQTVRSFKIRGAYNKMVTLTPDEKKRGVVCASAGNHAQGIAYSCNILKIKGTIFMPIITPNQKIEKVIKFGGKYTDIQLIGNTFDEASSAALKFCAKKNAVYVHPFNDPFTIAGQGTVAKEIYEDLNGKLDYVLTCIGGGGLIAGVATYLKGKNKNIQVIAV
;
A
#
# COMPACT_ATOMS: atom_id res chain seq x y z
N ALA A 1 -13.50 -2.31 -1.62
CA ALA A 1 -13.16 -3.11 -2.80
C ALA A 1 -13.57 -2.40 -4.08
N LEU A 2 -14.85 -2.02 -4.27
CA LEU A 2 -15.36 -1.38 -5.51
C LEU A 2 -14.50 -0.21 -6.04
N ARG A 3 -13.97 0.62 -5.13
CA ARG A 3 -13.07 1.73 -5.52
C ARG A 3 -11.78 1.30 -6.19
N LEU A 4 -11.36 0.05 -6.03
CA LEU A 4 -10.09 -0.49 -6.51
C LEU A 4 -10.22 -1.19 -7.86
N GLU A 5 -11.44 -1.42 -8.34
CA GLU A 5 -11.71 -2.12 -9.58
C GLU A 5 -11.07 -1.42 -10.78
N GLY A 6 -10.52 -2.21 -11.68
CA GLY A 6 -9.81 -1.72 -12.87
C GLY A 6 -8.40 -1.17 -12.62
N VAL A 7 -7.99 -0.98 -11.35
CA VAL A 7 -6.67 -0.41 -11.00
C VAL A 7 -5.81 -1.40 -10.21
N VAL A 8 -6.42 -2.07 -9.26
CA VAL A 8 -5.75 -3.07 -8.42
C VAL A 8 -6.11 -4.46 -8.92
N LYS A 9 -5.10 -5.31 -9.11
CA LYS A 9 -5.32 -6.69 -9.55
C LYS A 9 -5.84 -7.53 -8.38
N HIS A 10 -6.83 -8.39 -8.65
CA HIS A 10 -7.07 -9.56 -7.82
C HIS A 10 -5.90 -10.51 -8.06
N THR A 11 -4.96 -10.56 -7.13
CA THR A 11 -3.75 -11.38 -7.30
C THR A 11 -4.04 -12.85 -7.00
N SER A 12 -3.24 -13.75 -7.57
CA SER A 12 -3.41 -15.18 -7.33
C SER A 12 -3.20 -15.55 -5.86
N LEU A 13 -3.94 -16.55 -5.42
CA LEU A 13 -3.73 -17.26 -4.17
C LEU A 13 -3.21 -18.66 -4.50
N GLU A 14 -1.89 -18.86 -4.42
CA GLU A 14 -1.21 -20.05 -4.91
C GLU A 14 -0.97 -21.07 -3.79
N TYR A 15 -1.38 -22.31 -4.01
CA TYR A 15 -1.03 -23.43 -3.11
C TYR A 15 0.48 -23.70 -3.18
N CYS A 16 1.13 -23.77 -2.02
CA CYS A 16 2.57 -24.01 -1.91
C CYS A 16 2.82 -25.44 -1.41
N SER A 17 2.98 -26.40 -2.33
CA SER A 17 3.16 -27.83 -2.00
C SER A 17 4.34 -28.05 -1.06
N ARG A 18 5.51 -27.45 -1.36
CA ARG A 18 6.71 -27.60 -0.56
C ARG A 18 6.53 -27.18 0.91
N LEU A 19 5.90 -26.03 1.16
CA LEU A 19 5.64 -25.60 2.54
C LEU A 19 4.54 -26.43 3.18
N SER A 20 3.54 -26.83 2.41
CA SER A 20 2.42 -27.65 2.91
C SER A 20 2.90 -29.02 3.38
N GLU A 21 3.76 -29.67 2.61
CA GLU A 21 4.40 -30.94 2.97
C GLU A 21 5.28 -30.80 4.21
N TYR A 22 6.12 -29.76 4.23
CA TYR A 22 7.06 -29.51 5.33
C TYR A 22 6.38 -29.28 6.68
N PHE A 23 5.26 -28.54 6.69
CA PHE A 23 4.53 -28.18 7.91
C PHE A 23 3.29 -29.07 8.18
N GLY A 24 2.94 -30.00 7.32
CA GLY A 24 1.73 -30.83 7.46
C GLY A 24 0.42 -30.01 7.45
N ALA A 25 0.37 -28.93 6.69
CA ALA A 25 -0.74 -27.98 6.64
C ALA A 25 -1.00 -27.51 5.21
N GLN A 26 -2.20 -27.02 4.91
CA GLN A 26 -2.48 -26.40 3.61
C GLN A 26 -2.01 -24.95 3.61
N ILE A 27 -0.93 -24.66 2.90
CA ILE A 27 -0.32 -23.34 2.85
C ILE A 27 -0.51 -22.72 1.48
N TYR A 28 -1.03 -21.50 1.47
CA TYR A 28 -1.25 -20.67 0.29
C TYR A 28 -0.49 -19.37 0.37
N LEU A 29 -0.01 -18.89 -0.77
CA LEU A 29 0.69 -17.63 -0.91
C LEU A 29 -0.17 -16.63 -1.68
N LYS A 30 -0.55 -15.53 -1.04
CA LYS A 30 -1.21 -14.39 -1.71
C LYS A 30 -0.16 -13.54 -2.40
N ARG A 31 -0.17 -13.55 -3.72
CA ARG A 31 0.92 -13.04 -4.58
C ARG A 31 0.81 -11.53 -4.84
N GLU A 32 0.95 -10.73 -3.79
CA GLU A 32 0.93 -9.26 -3.92
C GLU A 32 2.13 -8.68 -4.69
N ASP A 33 3.16 -9.47 -4.93
CA ASP A 33 4.25 -9.17 -5.86
C ASP A 33 3.80 -9.13 -7.33
N GLN A 34 2.64 -9.67 -7.67
CA GLN A 34 2.04 -9.60 -9.01
C GLN A 34 1.28 -8.29 -9.27
N GLN A 35 1.09 -7.44 -8.28
CA GLN A 35 0.55 -6.10 -8.48
C GLN A 35 1.44 -5.30 -9.45
N THR A 36 0.88 -4.32 -10.14
CA THR A 36 1.61 -3.46 -11.08
C THR A 36 2.83 -2.81 -10.43
N VAL A 37 2.71 -2.38 -9.18
CA VAL A 37 3.81 -1.79 -8.40
C VAL A 37 4.58 -2.81 -7.55
N ARG A 38 4.38 -4.12 -7.78
CA ARG A 38 5.05 -5.24 -7.12
C ARG A 38 4.85 -5.30 -5.60
N SER A 39 3.73 -4.78 -5.09
CA SER A 39 3.38 -4.86 -3.68
C SER A 39 1.92 -4.48 -3.42
N PHE A 40 1.40 -4.88 -2.26
CA PHE A 40 0.07 -4.52 -1.79
C PHE A 40 -0.16 -3.01 -1.58
N LYS A 41 0.90 -2.22 -1.55
CA LYS A 41 0.81 -0.78 -1.21
C LYS A 41 -0.08 0.03 -2.15
N ILE A 42 -0.25 -0.39 -3.39
CA ILE A 42 -1.18 0.24 -4.33
C ILE A 42 -2.62 0.28 -3.80
N ARG A 43 -3.05 -0.75 -3.08
CA ARG A 43 -4.40 -0.89 -2.55
C ARG A 43 -4.77 0.27 -1.62
N GLY A 44 -3.94 0.51 -0.59
CA GLY A 44 -4.15 1.59 0.36
C GLY A 44 -3.90 2.97 -0.24
N ALA A 45 -2.82 3.12 -1.02
CA ALA A 45 -2.49 4.38 -1.67
C ALA A 45 -3.64 4.87 -2.58
N TYR A 46 -4.08 4.02 -3.48
CA TYR A 46 -5.17 4.35 -4.39
C TYR A 46 -6.50 4.56 -3.65
N ASN A 47 -6.84 3.67 -2.69
CA ASN A 47 -8.09 3.81 -1.93
C ASN A 47 -8.17 5.13 -1.17
N LYS A 48 -7.05 5.60 -0.58
CA LYS A 48 -6.99 6.91 0.04
C LYS A 48 -7.17 8.03 -0.98
N MET A 49 -6.41 7.99 -2.07
CA MET A 49 -6.39 9.09 -3.03
C MET A 49 -7.71 9.25 -3.81
N VAL A 50 -8.43 8.17 -4.07
CA VAL A 50 -9.72 8.25 -4.76
C VAL A 50 -10.80 8.93 -3.90
N THR A 51 -10.68 8.91 -2.57
CA THR A 51 -11.63 9.54 -1.65
C THR A 51 -11.41 11.04 -1.45
N LEU A 52 -10.35 11.60 -2.01
CA LEU A 52 -10.06 13.02 -1.90
C LEU A 52 -11.13 13.88 -2.61
N THR A 53 -11.50 14.97 -1.98
CA THR A 53 -12.39 15.97 -2.56
C THR A 53 -11.75 16.64 -3.78
N PRO A 54 -12.54 17.29 -4.67
CA PRO A 54 -11.97 18.04 -5.79
C PRO A 54 -10.93 19.08 -5.39
N ASP A 55 -11.12 19.78 -4.27
CA ASP A 55 -10.18 20.77 -3.78
C ASP A 55 -8.90 20.15 -3.21
N GLU A 56 -9.00 19.03 -2.51
CA GLU A 56 -7.83 18.26 -2.07
C GLU A 56 -7.02 17.76 -3.26
N LYS A 57 -7.68 17.25 -4.30
CA LYS A 57 -7.02 16.81 -5.55
C LYS A 57 -6.28 17.96 -6.24
N LYS A 58 -6.85 19.18 -6.26
CA LYS A 58 -6.19 20.38 -6.82
C LYS A 58 -4.95 20.78 -6.02
N ARG A 59 -5.00 20.69 -4.69
CA ARG A 59 -3.85 20.99 -3.82
C ARG A 59 -2.73 19.94 -3.92
N GLY A 60 -3.09 18.73 -4.37
CA GLY A 60 -2.15 17.63 -4.56
C GLY A 60 -1.88 16.83 -3.29
N VAL A 61 -1.06 15.81 -3.43
CA VAL A 61 -0.71 14.89 -2.35
C VAL A 61 0.78 14.90 -2.05
N VAL A 62 1.12 14.57 -0.82
CA VAL A 62 2.51 14.48 -0.35
C VAL A 62 2.70 13.16 0.40
N CYS A 63 3.83 12.53 0.24
CA CYS A 63 4.25 11.42 1.09
C CYS A 63 5.77 11.41 1.30
N ALA A 64 6.22 10.71 2.33
CA ALA A 64 7.62 10.35 2.52
C ALA A 64 7.77 8.83 2.40
N SER A 65 8.53 8.37 1.42
CA SER A 65 8.85 6.96 1.25
C SER A 65 9.87 6.75 0.12
N ALA A 66 10.88 5.93 0.36
CA ALA A 66 11.82 5.47 -0.67
C ALA A 66 11.51 4.03 -1.18
N GLY A 67 10.32 3.50 -0.90
CA GLY A 67 9.96 2.12 -1.19
C GLY A 67 8.60 1.94 -1.85
N ASN A 68 7.94 0.84 -1.49
CA ASN A 68 6.68 0.41 -2.11
C ASN A 68 5.53 1.43 -1.98
N HIS A 69 5.48 2.21 -0.89
CA HIS A 69 4.46 3.24 -0.74
C HIS A 69 4.64 4.37 -1.76
N ALA A 70 5.89 4.82 -1.98
CA ALA A 70 6.20 5.81 -3.00
C ALA A 70 5.73 5.37 -4.40
N GLN A 71 5.98 4.10 -4.76
CA GLN A 71 5.53 3.54 -6.04
C GLN A 71 4.00 3.48 -6.13
N GLY A 72 3.32 3.11 -5.03
CA GLY A 72 1.86 3.10 -4.97
C GLY A 72 1.26 4.51 -5.13
N ILE A 73 1.84 5.51 -4.46
CA ILE A 73 1.43 6.92 -4.62
C ILE A 73 1.69 7.40 -6.04
N ALA A 74 2.88 7.17 -6.57
CA ALA A 74 3.24 7.60 -7.92
C ALA A 74 2.28 7.05 -8.98
N TYR A 75 2.02 5.75 -8.94
CA TYR A 75 1.07 5.11 -9.83
C TYR A 75 -0.36 5.68 -9.67
N SER A 76 -0.80 5.88 -8.44
CA SER A 76 -2.11 6.49 -8.16
C SER A 76 -2.21 7.93 -8.66
N CYS A 77 -1.14 8.74 -8.51
CA CYS A 77 -1.05 10.09 -9.07
C CYS A 77 -1.25 10.09 -10.58
N ASN A 78 -0.59 9.16 -11.28
CA ASN A 78 -0.71 9.07 -12.73
C ASN A 78 -2.12 8.65 -13.19
N ILE A 79 -2.74 7.65 -12.55
CA ILE A 79 -4.09 7.19 -12.88
C ILE A 79 -5.13 8.28 -12.60
N LEU A 80 -5.06 8.91 -11.42
CA LEU A 80 -6.04 9.91 -10.98
C LEU A 80 -5.76 11.33 -11.50
N LYS A 81 -4.63 11.52 -12.20
CA LYS A 81 -4.17 12.84 -12.69
C LYS A 81 -4.00 13.87 -11.57
N ILE A 82 -3.57 13.41 -10.39
CA ILE A 82 -3.32 14.25 -9.20
C ILE A 82 -1.83 14.52 -9.09
N LYS A 83 -1.43 15.76 -8.84
CA LYS A 83 -0.03 16.09 -8.55
C LYS A 83 0.40 15.53 -7.21
N GLY A 84 1.53 14.82 -7.19
CA GLY A 84 2.12 14.25 -5.99
C GLY A 84 3.57 14.66 -5.82
N THR A 85 3.95 15.01 -4.59
CA THR A 85 5.34 15.26 -4.22
C THR A 85 5.80 14.16 -3.26
N ILE A 86 6.84 13.44 -3.65
CA ILE A 86 7.37 12.30 -2.90
C ILE A 86 8.75 12.66 -2.36
N PHE A 87 8.86 12.62 -1.04
CA PHE A 87 10.11 12.89 -0.33
C PHE A 87 10.86 11.60 -0.06
N MET A 88 12.15 11.59 -0.39
CA MET A 88 13.06 10.47 -0.19
C MET A 88 14.38 10.97 0.38
N PRO A 89 15.08 10.14 1.20
CA PRO A 89 16.48 10.45 1.56
C PRO A 89 17.37 10.57 0.32
N ILE A 90 18.39 11.42 0.38
CA ILE A 90 19.35 11.60 -0.72
C ILE A 90 20.14 10.34 -1.06
N ILE A 91 20.28 9.43 -0.09
CA ILE A 91 20.96 8.14 -0.26
C ILE A 91 20.08 7.07 -0.93
N THR A 92 18.88 7.44 -1.37
CA THR A 92 17.95 6.48 -2.02
C THR A 92 18.55 5.95 -3.32
N PRO A 93 18.65 4.62 -3.51
CA PRO A 93 19.20 4.04 -4.72
C PRO A 93 18.44 4.48 -5.99
N ASN A 94 19.18 4.79 -7.07
CA ASN A 94 18.62 5.26 -8.34
C ASN A 94 17.53 4.34 -8.89
N GLN A 95 17.67 3.02 -8.79
CA GLN A 95 16.65 2.07 -9.23
C GLN A 95 15.28 2.29 -8.57
N LYS A 96 15.24 2.75 -7.30
CA LYS A 96 13.99 3.07 -6.60
C LYS A 96 13.40 4.38 -7.10
N ILE A 97 14.24 5.37 -7.34
CA ILE A 97 13.85 6.68 -7.90
C ILE A 97 13.26 6.49 -9.30
N GLU A 98 13.94 5.77 -10.17
CA GLU A 98 13.51 5.47 -11.55
C GLU A 98 12.14 4.76 -11.60
N LYS A 99 11.89 3.80 -10.69
CA LYS A 99 10.59 3.15 -10.60
C LYS A 99 9.47 4.13 -10.25
N VAL A 100 9.72 5.06 -9.34
CA VAL A 100 8.74 6.09 -8.97
C VAL A 100 8.49 7.03 -10.14
N ILE A 101 9.53 7.48 -10.83
CA ILE A 101 9.43 8.30 -12.05
C ILE A 101 8.61 7.57 -13.12
N LYS A 102 8.92 6.29 -13.38
CA LYS A 102 8.22 5.45 -14.36
C LYS A 102 6.72 5.34 -14.05
N PHE A 103 6.35 5.13 -12.79
CA PHE A 103 4.94 4.98 -12.41
C PHE A 103 4.20 6.32 -12.38
N GLY A 104 4.85 7.38 -11.93
CA GLY A 104 4.20 8.67 -11.71
C GLY A 104 4.13 9.57 -12.95
N GLY A 105 5.06 9.39 -13.89
CA GLY A 105 5.16 10.22 -15.09
C GLY A 105 5.18 11.71 -14.75
N LYS A 106 4.46 12.52 -15.51
CA LYS A 106 4.39 13.99 -15.32
C LYS A 106 3.60 14.44 -14.08
N TYR A 107 2.97 13.50 -13.36
CA TYR A 107 2.14 13.81 -12.19
C TYR A 107 2.91 13.71 -10.87
N THR A 108 4.16 13.26 -10.89
CA THR A 108 4.93 13.04 -9.68
C THR A 108 6.23 13.84 -9.71
N ASP A 109 6.48 14.57 -8.64
CA ASP A 109 7.74 15.25 -8.35
C ASP A 109 8.46 14.56 -7.20
N ILE A 110 9.79 14.39 -7.29
CA ILE A 110 10.61 13.74 -6.26
C ILE A 110 11.52 14.78 -5.63
N GLN A 111 11.49 14.84 -4.31
CA GLN A 111 12.34 15.68 -3.49
C GLN A 111 13.32 14.81 -2.70
N LEU A 112 14.60 14.88 -3.06
CA LEU A 112 15.66 14.18 -2.33
C LEU A 112 16.16 15.10 -1.21
N ILE A 113 15.78 14.78 0.04
CA ILE A 113 16.07 15.62 1.21
C ILE A 113 16.43 14.75 2.41
N GLY A 114 17.50 15.15 3.09
CA GLY A 114 17.98 14.48 4.30
C GLY A 114 18.71 13.17 4.02
N ASN A 115 19.39 12.65 5.03
CA ASN A 115 20.11 11.38 4.96
C ASN A 115 19.29 10.20 5.52
N THR A 116 18.23 10.50 6.28
CA THR A 116 17.39 9.52 6.95
C THR A 116 15.93 9.62 6.48
N PHE A 117 15.18 8.56 6.74
CA PHE A 117 13.73 8.57 6.51
C PHE A 117 13.03 9.66 7.35
N ASP A 118 13.45 9.86 8.60
CA ASP A 118 12.82 10.82 9.50
C ASP A 118 13.04 12.25 9.04
N GLU A 119 14.22 12.57 8.52
CA GLU A 119 14.51 13.89 7.91
C GLU A 119 13.64 14.13 6.67
N ALA A 120 13.56 13.17 5.77
CA ALA A 120 12.70 13.25 4.59
C ALA A 120 11.22 13.38 4.99
N SER A 121 10.77 12.64 5.99
CA SER A 121 9.41 12.69 6.51
C SER A 121 9.07 14.04 7.14
N SER A 122 9.99 14.58 7.94
CA SER A 122 9.85 15.92 8.53
C SER A 122 9.73 17.00 7.45
N ALA A 123 10.58 16.92 6.42
CA ALA A 123 10.52 17.85 5.28
C ALA A 123 9.20 17.73 4.51
N ALA A 124 8.71 16.50 4.30
CA ALA A 124 7.43 16.24 3.65
C ALA A 124 6.26 16.85 4.43
N LEU A 125 6.24 16.72 5.75
CA LEU A 125 5.18 17.28 6.60
C LEU A 125 5.20 18.83 6.59
N LYS A 126 6.39 19.44 6.66
CA LYS A 126 6.54 20.91 6.54
C LYS A 126 6.06 21.41 5.17
N PHE A 127 6.43 20.72 4.10
CA PHE A 127 5.99 21.06 2.75
C PHE A 127 4.48 20.90 2.60
N CYS A 128 3.92 19.81 3.13
CA CYS A 128 2.50 19.52 3.12
C CYS A 128 1.70 20.65 3.80
N ALA A 129 2.12 21.08 4.99
CA ALA A 129 1.51 22.20 5.71
C ALA A 129 1.60 23.53 4.91
N LYS A 130 2.80 23.85 4.38
CA LYS A 130 3.01 25.09 3.59
C LYS A 130 2.15 25.14 2.34
N LYS A 131 1.93 24.02 1.67
CA LYS A 131 1.13 23.91 0.42
C LYS A 131 -0.34 23.60 0.67
N ASN A 132 -0.74 23.37 1.91
CA ASN A 132 -2.07 22.87 2.27
C ASN A 132 -2.45 21.62 1.45
N ALA A 133 -1.45 20.78 1.15
CA ALA A 133 -1.63 19.54 0.41
C ALA A 133 -2.11 18.40 1.34
N VAL A 134 -2.48 17.25 0.77
CA VAL A 134 -2.91 16.10 1.56
C VAL A 134 -1.72 15.15 1.80
N TYR A 135 -1.38 14.91 3.06
CA TYR A 135 -0.39 13.89 3.40
C TYR A 135 -1.00 12.50 3.30
N VAL A 136 -0.48 11.65 2.43
CA VAL A 136 -0.93 10.25 2.31
C VAL A 136 -0.03 9.35 3.12
N HIS A 137 -0.51 9.02 4.33
CA HIS A 137 0.25 8.23 5.29
C HIS A 137 0.42 6.77 4.83
N PRO A 138 1.63 6.17 4.95
CA PRO A 138 1.91 4.83 4.44
C PRO A 138 1.20 3.67 5.15
N PHE A 139 0.59 3.91 6.32
CA PHE A 139 -0.08 2.89 7.14
C PHE A 139 -1.08 3.43 8.16
N ASN A 140 -0.90 4.61 8.76
CA ASN A 140 -1.78 5.14 9.81
C ASN A 140 -2.82 6.11 9.21
N ASP A 141 -3.72 5.59 8.40
CA ASP A 141 -4.87 6.31 7.82
C ASP A 141 -5.99 5.30 7.57
N PRO A 142 -7.23 5.58 7.98
CA PRO A 142 -8.35 4.63 7.86
C PRO A 142 -8.62 4.16 6.43
N PHE A 143 -8.49 5.04 5.44
CA PHE A 143 -8.70 4.67 4.04
C PHE A 143 -7.53 3.86 3.48
N THR A 144 -6.29 4.16 3.91
CA THR A 144 -5.12 3.35 3.58
C THR A 144 -5.28 1.94 4.17
N ILE A 145 -5.62 1.83 5.45
CA ILE A 145 -5.87 0.56 6.15
C ILE A 145 -6.98 -0.24 5.46
N ALA A 146 -8.11 0.41 5.15
CA ALA A 146 -9.22 -0.25 4.45
C ALA A 146 -8.83 -0.76 3.05
N GLY A 147 -7.98 -0.03 2.33
CA GLY A 147 -7.41 -0.49 1.07
C GLY A 147 -6.58 -1.76 1.24
N GLN A 148 -5.70 -1.80 2.25
CA GLN A 148 -4.89 -2.99 2.57
C GLN A 148 -5.75 -4.19 2.97
N GLY A 149 -6.86 -3.95 3.68
CA GLY A 149 -7.81 -4.99 4.07
C GLY A 149 -8.45 -5.73 2.90
N THR A 150 -8.41 -5.19 1.69
CA THR A 150 -8.91 -5.90 0.50
C THR A 150 -8.09 -7.14 0.14
N VAL A 151 -6.83 -7.23 0.60
CA VAL A 151 -6.04 -8.48 0.53
C VAL A 151 -6.77 -9.62 1.25
N ALA A 152 -7.23 -9.35 2.46
CA ALA A 152 -7.96 -10.32 3.26
C ALA A 152 -9.33 -10.67 2.67
N LYS A 153 -10.00 -9.69 2.05
CA LYS A 153 -11.27 -9.94 1.34
C LYS A 153 -11.06 -10.97 0.24
N GLU A 154 -10.05 -10.78 -0.61
CA GLU A 154 -9.75 -11.70 -1.70
C GLU A 154 -9.39 -13.10 -1.17
N ILE A 155 -8.49 -13.19 -0.16
CA ILE A 155 -8.14 -14.48 0.47
C ILE A 155 -9.39 -15.21 0.99
N TYR A 156 -10.26 -14.50 1.70
CA TYR A 156 -11.47 -15.07 2.29
C TYR A 156 -12.43 -15.59 1.22
N GLU A 157 -12.59 -14.86 0.12
CA GLU A 157 -13.43 -15.23 -1.01
C GLU A 157 -12.83 -16.39 -1.81
N ASP A 158 -11.54 -16.35 -2.13
CA ASP A 158 -10.82 -17.41 -2.87
C ASP A 158 -10.86 -18.76 -2.13
N LEU A 159 -10.87 -18.76 -0.79
CA LEU A 159 -10.96 -19.95 0.04
C LEU A 159 -12.40 -20.28 0.52
N ASN A 160 -13.42 -19.54 0.04
CA ASN A 160 -14.80 -19.70 0.51
C ASN A 160 -14.93 -19.66 2.04
N GLY A 161 -14.13 -18.81 2.69
CA GLY A 161 -14.10 -18.66 4.14
C GLY A 161 -13.40 -19.77 4.92
N LYS A 162 -12.84 -20.77 4.25
CA LYS A 162 -12.16 -21.92 4.87
C LYS A 162 -10.69 -21.61 5.10
N LEU A 163 -10.38 -20.89 6.17
CA LEU A 163 -9.01 -20.58 6.61
C LEU A 163 -8.95 -20.47 8.12
N ASP A 164 -7.86 -20.94 8.71
CA ASP A 164 -7.62 -20.92 10.15
C ASP A 164 -6.66 -19.77 10.52
N TYR A 165 -5.63 -19.57 9.72
CA TYR A 165 -4.54 -18.64 9.99
C TYR A 165 -4.25 -17.74 8.79
N VAL A 166 -3.93 -16.48 9.05
CA VAL A 166 -3.29 -15.59 8.08
C VAL A 166 -2.04 -14.97 8.70
N LEU A 167 -0.90 -15.18 8.06
CA LEU A 167 0.36 -14.59 8.45
C LEU A 167 0.63 -13.37 7.58
N THR A 168 0.99 -12.24 8.18
CA THR A 168 1.35 -11.04 7.46
C THR A 168 2.64 -10.42 8.00
N CYS A 169 3.46 -9.87 7.10
CA CYS A 169 4.58 -9.05 7.54
C CYS A 169 4.08 -7.77 8.24
N ILE A 170 4.79 -7.35 9.28
CA ILE A 170 4.52 -6.12 10.00
C ILE A 170 5.67 -5.12 9.84
N GLY A 171 5.33 -3.91 9.37
CA GLY A 171 6.17 -2.72 9.47
C GLY A 171 5.40 -1.69 10.29
N GLY A 172 4.78 -0.70 9.64
CA GLY A 172 3.92 0.27 10.35
C GLY A 172 2.50 -0.22 10.68
N GLY A 173 2.19 -1.50 10.53
CA GLY A 173 0.95 -2.12 11.00
C GLY A 173 -0.28 -1.97 10.08
N GLY A 174 -0.23 -1.15 9.01
CA GLY A 174 -1.42 -0.88 8.19
C GLY A 174 -1.99 -2.09 7.45
N LEU A 175 -1.13 -3.03 7.01
CA LEU A 175 -1.59 -4.26 6.37
C LEU A 175 -2.32 -5.15 7.38
N ILE A 176 -1.65 -5.50 8.47
CA ILE A 176 -2.24 -6.39 9.48
C ILE A 176 -3.50 -5.79 10.10
N ALA A 177 -3.55 -4.48 10.33
CA ALA A 177 -4.75 -3.80 10.82
C ALA A 177 -5.94 -3.99 9.86
N GLY A 178 -5.72 -3.79 8.55
CA GLY A 178 -6.75 -4.01 7.53
C GLY A 178 -7.17 -5.46 7.42
N VAL A 179 -6.19 -6.37 7.39
CA VAL A 179 -6.43 -7.83 7.32
C VAL A 179 -7.21 -8.31 8.54
N ALA A 180 -6.76 -7.97 9.74
CA ALA A 180 -7.40 -8.39 10.99
C ALA A 180 -8.82 -7.82 11.10
N THR A 181 -9.02 -6.55 10.77
CA THR A 181 -10.35 -5.92 10.81
C THR A 181 -11.33 -6.66 9.91
N TYR A 182 -10.93 -6.98 8.67
CA TYR A 182 -11.81 -7.69 7.75
C TYR A 182 -12.10 -9.12 8.21
N LEU A 183 -11.06 -9.90 8.52
CA LEU A 183 -11.22 -11.32 8.86
C LEU A 183 -11.95 -11.53 10.18
N LYS A 184 -11.60 -10.76 11.22
CA LYS A 184 -12.29 -10.84 12.52
C LYS A 184 -13.76 -10.38 12.45
N GLY A 185 -14.08 -9.49 11.50
CA GLY A 185 -15.47 -9.14 11.18
C GLY A 185 -16.25 -10.25 10.47
N LYS A 186 -15.56 -11.17 9.77
CA LYS A 186 -16.18 -12.34 9.13
C LYS A 186 -16.25 -13.55 10.05
N ASN A 187 -15.13 -13.87 10.68
CA ASN A 187 -15.04 -15.01 11.62
C ASN A 187 -13.97 -14.70 12.69
N LYS A 188 -14.40 -14.59 13.94
CA LYS A 188 -13.53 -14.27 15.08
C LYS A 188 -12.49 -15.37 15.37
N ASN A 189 -12.72 -16.60 14.93
CA ASN A 189 -11.81 -17.72 15.16
C ASN A 189 -10.58 -17.69 14.26
N ILE A 190 -10.62 -17.03 13.10
CA ILE A 190 -9.46 -16.91 12.22
C ILE A 190 -8.34 -16.17 12.96
N GLN A 191 -7.18 -16.80 13.05
CA GLN A 191 -6.01 -16.21 13.68
C GLN A 191 -5.24 -15.33 12.68
N VAL A 192 -4.93 -14.10 13.08
CA VAL A 192 -4.11 -13.18 12.27
C VAL A 192 -2.81 -12.95 13.01
N ILE A 193 -1.71 -13.38 12.40
CA ILE A 193 -0.38 -13.41 13.00
C ILE A 193 0.52 -12.41 12.28
N ALA A 194 1.20 -11.56 13.07
CA ALA A 194 2.24 -10.65 12.60
C ALA A 194 3.60 -11.37 12.59
N VAL A 195 4.36 -11.21 11.49
CA VAL A 195 5.69 -11.77 11.33
C VAL A 195 6.69 -10.67 10.95
#